data_89dc1e56df4257ed584fba6e2bafe254
#
_entry.id   89dc1e56df4257ed584fba6e2bafe254
#
_cell.length_a   1.000
_cell.length_b   1.000
_cell.length_c   1.000
_cell.angle_alpha   90.00
_cell.angle_beta   90.00
_cell.angle_gamma   90.00
#
_symmetry.space_group_name_H-M   'P 1'
#
loop_
_entity.id
_entity.type
_entity.pdbx_description
1 polymer ?
#
loop_
_entity_poly.entity_id
_entity_poly.type
_entity_poly.pdbx_seq_one_letter_code
_entity_poly.pdbx_strand_id
1 'polypeptide(L)'
;MGVIFDSCIWVALGTGQLSHDAVTAASGEAPVYASAVSLGELRFGVESCRDAGERARRAAFLRHIERRPVLDVTRHTAAAFGVLAASVRAAGRSPRPRYNDLWIAAQAIEHACALLTLNSSDFADLPGLRVLVPV
;
A
#
# COMPACT_ATOMS: atom_id res chain seq x y z
N MET A 1 -12.52 10.22 -6.48
CA MET A 1 -11.27 9.47 -6.63
C MET A 1 -10.62 9.32 -5.27
N GLY A 2 -10.27 8.11 -4.91
CA GLY A 2 -9.64 7.82 -3.63
C GLY A 2 -8.12 7.72 -3.73
N VAL A 3 -7.52 7.51 -2.57
CA VAL A 3 -6.08 7.25 -2.44
C VAL A 3 -5.91 5.96 -1.65
N ILE A 4 -5.12 5.04 -2.19
CA ILE A 4 -4.70 3.85 -1.46
C ILE A 4 -3.28 4.07 -0.93
N PHE A 5 -3.03 3.70 0.31
CA PHE A 5 -1.71 3.85 0.92
C PHE A 5 -0.91 2.57 0.74
N ASP A 6 0.31 2.71 0.24
CA ASP A 6 1.29 1.63 0.25
C ASP A 6 1.65 1.26 1.70
N SER A 7 2.06 0.03 1.92
CA SER A 7 2.38 -0.48 3.26
C SER A 7 3.42 0.38 3.98
N CYS A 8 4.41 0.91 3.25
CA CYS A 8 5.43 1.78 3.83
C CYS A 8 4.87 3.07 4.43
N ILE A 9 3.76 3.59 3.90
CA ILE A 9 3.08 4.76 4.46
C ILE A 9 2.49 4.41 5.83
N TRP A 10 1.78 3.27 5.92
CA TRP A 10 1.22 2.82 7.20
C TRP A 10 2.30 2.62 8.25
N VAL A 11 3.41 1.98 7.88
CA VAL A 11 4.54 1.75 8.79
C VAL A 11 5.14 3.09 9.25
N ALA A 12 5.37 4.01 8.33
CA ALA A 12 5.94 5.32 8.65
C ALA A 12 5.04 6.15 9.56
N LEU A 13 3.72 6.08 9.37
CA LEU A 13 2.75 6.71 10.27
C LEU A 13 2.80 6.08 11.66
N GLY A 14 2.85 4.75 11.73
CA GLY A 14 2.87 4.02 12.99
C GLY A 14 4.14 4.23 13.81
N THR A 15 5.27 4.49 13.16
CA THR A 15 6.55 4.75 13.83
C THR A 15 6.84 6.22 14.09
N GLY A 16 6.00 7.11 13.58
CA GLY A 16 6.21 8.54 13.68
C GLY A 16 7.23 9.13 12.71
N GLN A 17 7.75 8.33 11.77
CA GLN A 17 8.66 8.83 10.73
C GLN A 17 7.96 9.80 9.78
N LEU A 18 6.66 9.65 9.61
CA LEU A 18 5.84 10.46 8.73
C LEU A 18 4.69 11.05 9.53
N SER A 19 4.46 12.35 9.41
CA SER A 19 3.37 13.01 10.11
C SER A 19 2.04 12.84 9.36
N HIS A 20 0.94 12.88 10.11
CA HIS A 20 -0.38 12.91 9.53
C HIS A 20 -0.58 14.13 8.61
N ASP A 21 0.01 15.26 8.98
CA ASP A 21 -0.09 16.49 8.19
C ASP A 21 0.57 16.32 6.80
N ALA A 22 1.74 15.70 6.76
CA ALA A 22 2.43 15.44 5.49
C ALA A 22 1.61 14.53 4.58
N VAL A 23 0.98 13.50 5.15
CA VAL A 23 0.12 12.59 4.41
C VAL A 23 -1.13 13.31 3.91
N THR A 24 -1.77 14.09 4.76
CA THR A 24 -2.95 14.87 4.39
C THR A 24 -2.63 15.89 3.30
N ALA A 25 -1.46 16.53 3.37
CA ALA A 25 -1.03 17.46 2.33
C ALA A 25 -0.88 16.78 0.96
N ALA A 26 -0.40 15.53 0.95
CA ALA A 26 -0.22 14.77 -0.29
C ALA A 26 -1.52 14.18 -0.84
N SER A 27 -2.38 13.66 0.04
CA SER A 27 -3.62 12.99 -0.35
C SER A 27 -4.82 13.93 -0.49
N GLY A 28 -4.76 15.10 0.12
CA GLY A 28 -5.87 16.05 0.14
C GLY A 28 -7.07 15.51 0.91
N GLU A 29 -8.27 15.85 0.44
CA GLU A 29 -9.53 15.42 1.06
C GLU A 29 -10.07 14.11 0.46
N ALA A 30 -9.29 13.45 -0.39
CA ALA A 30 -9.71 12.20 -1.01
C ALA A 30 -9.93 11.11 0.04
N PRO A 31 -10.91 10.22 -0.16
CA PRO A 31 -11.07 9.07 0.74
C PRO A 31 -9.83 8.19 0.70
N VAL A 32 -9.44 7.70 1.88
CA VAL A 32 -8.24 6.88 2.06
C VAL A 32 -8.65 5.43 2.27
N TYR A 33 -8.03 4.53 1.51
CA TYR A 33 -8.27 3.09 1.59
C TYR A 33 -7.02 2.36 2.03
N ALA A 34 -7.21 1.31 2.81
CA ALA A 34 -6.18 0.34 3.12
C ALA A 34 -6.32 -0.86 2.18
N SER A 35 -5.21 -1.49 1.85
CA SER A 35 -5.21 -2.75 1.12
C SER A 35 -5.23 -3.93 2.10
N ALA A 36 -6.01 -4.98 1.78
CA ALA A 36 -5.93 -6.24 2.51
C ALA A 36 -4.51 -6.83 2.46
N VAL A 37 -3.76 -6.56 1.39
CA VAL A 37 -2.35 -6.98 1.28
C VAL A 37 -1.51 -6.29 2.35
N SER A 38 -1.69 -4.98 2.56
CA SER A 38 -1.01 -4.24 3.63
C SER A 38 -1.38 -4.77 5.01
N LEU A 39 -2.66 -5.11 5.24
CA LEU A 39 -3.08 -5.68 6.51
C LEU A 39 -2.35 -7.00 6.78
N GLY A 40 -2.16 -7.83 5.77
CA GLY A 40 -1.39 -9.06 5.90
C GLY A 40 0.07 -8.81 6.27
N GLU A 41 0.71 -7.87 5.61
CA GLU A 41 2.09 -7.49 5.91
C GLU A 41 2.22 -6.94 7.34
N LEU A 42 1.29 -6.09 7.76
CA LEU A 42 1.29 -5.51 9.12
C LEU A 42 1.02 -6.58 10.17
N ARG A 43 0.12 -7.52 9.91
CA ARG A 43 -0.15 -8.66 10.79
C ARG A 43 1.09 -9.53 10.95
N PHE A 44 1.80 -9.79 9.87
CA PHE A 44 3.07 -10.49 9.94
C PHE A 44 4.05 -9.77 10.87
N GLY A 45 4.13 -8.45 10.78
CA GLY A 45 4.97 -7.63 11.67
C GLY A 45 4.57 -7.73 13.13
N VAL A 46 3.27 -7.84 13.43
CA VAL A 46 2.77 -8.04 14.80
C VAL A 46 3.16 -9.44 15.31
N GLU A 47 2.83 -10.46 14.52
CA GLU A 47 3.01 -11.86 14.96
C GLU A 47 4.48 -12.24 15.10
N SER A 48 5.38 -11.64 14.33
CA SER A 48 6.82 -11.91 14.41
C SER A 48 7.56 -11.03 15.40
N CYS A 49 6.90 -10.06 16.02
CA CYS A 49 7.52 -9.15 16.98
C CYS A 49 7.69 -9.84 18.33
N ARG A 50 8.94 -9.90 18.84
CA ARG A 50 9.26 -10.58 20.10
C ARG A 50 9.11 -9.69 21.33
N ASP A 51 9.25 -8.38 21.16
CA ASP A 51 9.07 -7.43 22.27
C ASP A 51 7.59 -7.21 22.54
N ALA A 52 7.13 -7.55 23.75
CA ALA A 52 5.71 -7.53 24.10
C ALA A 52 5.12 -6.11 24.01
N GLY A 53 5.86 -5.10 24.43
CA GLY A 53 5.41 -3.70 24.36
C GLY A 53 5.27 -3.22 22.92
N GLU A 54 6.26 -3.49 22.07
CA GLU A 54 6.23 -3.14 20.67
C GLU A 54 5.12 -3.90 19.92
N ARG A 55 4.98 -5.19 20.23
CA ARG A 55 3.90 -6.01 19.65
C ARG A 55 2.52 -5.42 19.97
N ALA A 56 2.30 -4.99 21.21
CA ALA A 56 1.04 -4.37 21.63
C ALA A 56 0.77 -3.07 20.87
N ARG A 57 1.80 -2.23 20.68
CA ARG A 57 1.67 -1.00 19.90
C ARG A 57 1.32 -1.26 18.45
N ARG A 58 2.00 -2.21 17.82
CA ARG A 58 1.73 -2.61 16.42
C ARG A 58 0.33 -3.17 16.26
N ALA A 59 -0.11 -4.01 17.20
CA ALA A 59 -1.45 -4.57 17.18
C ALA A 59 -2.53 -3.50 17.32
N ALA A 60 -2.32 -2.53 18.21
CA ALA A 60 -3.25 -1.41 18.40
C ALA A 60 -3.33 -0.54 17.14
N PHE A 61 -2.20 -0.25 16.51
CA PHE A 61 -2.16 0.53 15.26
C PHE A 61 -2.86 -0.21 14.12
N LEU A 62 -2.64 -1.51 14.00
CA LEU A 62 -3.31 -2.34 13.00
C LEU A 62 -4.83 -2.31 13.18
N ARG A 63 -5.33 -2.43 14.41
CA ARG A 63 -6.77 -2.31 14.68
C ARG A 63 -7.31 -0.95 14.26
N HIS A 64 -6.52 0.11 14.44
CA HIS A 64 -6.89 1.44 13.99
C HIS A 64 -7.03 1.52 12.47
N ILE A 65 -6.08 0.92 11.73
CA ILE A 65 -6.13 0.86 10.25
C ILE A 65 -7.35 0.06 9.78
N GLU A 66 -7.65 -1.05 10.44
CA GLU A 66 -8.77 -1.92 10.06
C GLU A 66 -10.14 -1.26 10.15
N ARG A 67 -10.25 -0.12 10.83
CA ARG A 67 -11.48 0.68 10.87
C ARG A 67 -11.71 1.48 9.60
N ARG A 68 -10.70 1.65 8.76
CA ARG A 68 -10.84 2.35 7.48
C ARG A 68 -11.45 1.40 6.45
N PRO A 69 -11.99 1.93 5.36
CA PRO A 69 -12.41 1.07 4.26
C PRO A 69 -11.20 0.28 3.74
N VAL A 70 -11.38 -1.03 3.66
CA VAL A 70 -10.34 -1.95 3.21
C VAL A 70 -10.72 -2.49 1.84
N LEU A 71 -9.78 -2.44 0.90
CA LEU A 71 -9.96 -3.04 -0.43
C LEU A 71 -9.46 -4.47 -0.40
N ASP A 72 -10.36 -5.40 -0.74
CA ASP A 72 -10.04 -6.82 -0.84
C ASP A 72 -9.39 -7.14 -2.18
N VAL A 73 -8.64 -8.22 -2.22
CA VAL A 73 -8.10 -8.77 -3.46
C VAL A 73 -9.19 -9.62 -4.12
N THR A 74 -9.65 -9.19 -5.27
CA THR A 74 -10.73 -9.85 -6.02
C THR A 74 -10.22 -10.42 -7.35
N ARG A 75 -11.08 -11.10 -8.09
CA ARG A 75 -10.75 -11.55 -9.46
C ARG A 75 -10.44 -10.37 -10.38
N HIS A 76 -11.05 -9.20 -10.16
CA HIS A 76 -10.77 -7.99 -10.94
C HIS A 76 -9.38 -7.45 -10.62
N THR A 77 -8.99 -7.50 -9.34
CA THR A 77 -7.62 -7.17 -8.92
C THR A 77 -6.63 -8.12 -9.61
N ALA A 78 -6.95 -9.41 -9.67
CA ALA A 78 -6.10 -10.41 -10.31
C ALA A 78 -5.86 -10.10 -11.79
N ALA A 79 -6.89 -9.66 -12.50
CA ALA A 79 -6.75 -9.26 -13.91
C ALA A 79 -5.79 -8.08 -14.07
N ALA A 80 -5.93 -7.04 -13.25
CA ALA A 80 -5.03 -5.90 -13.27
C ALA A 80 -3.61 -6.29 -12.87
N PHE A 81 -3.47 -7.15 -11.86
CA PHE A 81 -2.16 -7.67 -11.43
C PHE A 81 -1.43 -8.36 -12.59
N GLY A 82 -2.12 -9.21 -13.32
CA GLY A 82 -1.53 -9.94 -14.45
C GLY A 82 -0.97 -9.00 -15.51
N VAL A 83 -1.70 -7.94 -15.83
CA VAL A 83 -1.25 -6.92 -16.78
C VAL A 83 0.02 -6.22 -16.29
N LEU A 84 0.03 -5.81 -15.01
CA LEU A 84 1.20 -5.14 -14.43
C LEU A 84 2.42 -6.05 -14.36
N ALA A 85 2.24 -7.28 -13.91
CA ALA A 85 3.33 -8.26 -13.82
C ALA A 85 3.93 -8.55 -15.20
N ALA A 86 3.10 -8.70 -16.22
CA ALA A 86 3.54 -8.89 -17.58
C ALA A 86 4.32 -7.69 -18.11
N SER A 87 3.90 -6.46 -17.75
CA SER A 87 4.60 -5.23 -18.11
C SER A 87 6.00 -5.17 -17.49
N VAL A 88 6.14 -5.57 -16.23
CA VAL A 88 7.44 -5.63 -15.54
C VAL A 88 8.37 -6.63 -16.24
N ARG A 89 7.83 -7.80 -16.57
CA ARG A 89 8.61 -8.83 -17.29
C ARG A 89 9.03 -8.36 -18.69
N ALA A 90 8.12 -7.72 -19.41
CA ALA A 90 8.42 -7.19 -20.75
C ALA A 90 9.51 -6.13 -20.73
N ALA A 91 9.65 -5.40 -19.62
CA ALA A 91 10.72 -4.45 -19.41
C ALA A 91 12.05 -5.09 -18.97
N GLY A 92 12.14 -6.43 -18.96
CA GLY A 92 13.35 -7.17 -18.64
C GLY A 92 13.61 -7.38 -17.15
N ARG A 93 12.58 -7.17 -16.30
CA ARG A 93 12.70 -7.32 -14.85
C ARG A 93 11.86 -8.49 -14.34
N SER A 94 12.21 -9.01 -13.16
CA SER A 94 11.42 -10.06 -12.52
C SER A 94 10.31 -9.45 -11.69
N PRO A 95 9.04 -9.85 -11.90
CA PRO A 95 7.93 -9.33 -11.09
C PRO A 95 7.87 -9.94 -9.69
N ARG A 96 8.45 -11.13 -9.44
CA ARG A 96 8.30 -11.85 -8.17
C ARG A 96 8.67 -11.05 -6.92
N PRO A 97 9.83 -10.37 -6.85
CA PRO A 97 10.20 -9.60 -5.64
C PRO A 97 9.23 -8.45 -5.37
N ARG A 98 8.40 -8.08 -6.34
CA ARG A 98 7.48 -6.94 -6.27
C ARG A 98 6.02 -7.35 -6.20
N TYR A 99 5.72 -8.62 -5.95
CA TYR A 99 4.33 -9.10 -6.00
C TYR A 99 3.39 -8.33 -5.08
N ASN A 100 3.80 -8.07 -3.84
CA ASN A 100 2.93 -7.32 -2.91
C ASN A 100 2.68 -5.89 -3.42
N ASP A 101 3.70 -5.22 -3.90
CA ASP A 101 3.57 -3.90 -4.50
C ASP A 101 2.66 -3.92 -5.72
N LEU A 102 2.80 -4.94 -6.56
CA LEU A 102 1.98 -5.10 -7.77
C LEU A 102 0.51 -5.36 -7.41
N TRP A 103 0.23 -6.13 -6.35
CA TRP A 103 -1.15 -6.33 -5.89
C TRP A 103 -1.78 -5.02 -5.43
N ILE A 104 -1.05 -4.20 -4.69
CA ILE A 104 -1.53 -2.90 -4.22
C ILE A 104 -1.74 -1.94 -5.40
N ALA A 105 -0.77 -1.90 -6.32
CA ALA A 105 -0.89 -1.09 -7.55
C ALA A 105 -2.09 -1.53 -8.39
N ALA A 106 -2.33 -2.85 -8.49
CA ALA A 106 -3.48 -3.40 -9.20
C ALA A 106 -4.80 -2.93 -8.58
N GLN A 107 -4.88 -2.88 -7.25
CA GLN A 107 -6.07 -2.35 -6.57
C GLN A 107 -6.26 -0.86 -6.88
N ALA A 108 -5.19 -0.08 -6.90
CA ALA A 108 -5.28 1.33 -7.25
C ALA A 108 -5.84 1.53 -8.66
N ILE A 109 -5.38 0.73 -9.62
CA ILE A 109 -5.89 0.78 -11.00
C ILE A 109 -7.35 0.31 -11.06
N GLU A 110 -7.67 -0.80 -10.42
CA GLU A 110 -9.02 -1.36 -10.38
C GLU A 110 -10.05 -0.35 -9.88
N HIS A 111 -9.71 0.40 -8.86
CA HIS A 111 -10.62 1.33 -8.20
C HIS A 111 -10.41 2.79 -8.63
N ALA A 112 -9.60 3.03 -9.63
CA ALA A 112 -9.25 4.38 -10.11
C ALA A 112 -8.75 5.29 -8.98
N CYS A 113 -7.95 4.73 -8.08
CA CYS A 113 -7.31 5.44 -6.98
C CYS A 113 -5.88 5.83 -7.34
N ALA A 114 -5.40 6.92 -6.73
CA ALA A 114 -3.97 7.17 -6.69
C ALA A 114 -3.31 6.28 -5.64
N LEU A 115 -2.03 6.02 -5.80
CA LEU A 115 -1.21 5.29 -4.82
C LEU A 115 -0.28 6.28 -4.13
N LEU A 116 -0.36 6.37 -2.80
CA LEU A 116 0.58 7.15 -2.00
C LEU A 116 1.68 6.22 -1.50
N THR A 117 2.93 6.54 -1.81
CA THR A 117 4.09 5.72 -1.46
C THR A 117 5.32 6.58 -1.16
N LEU A 118 6.23 6.05 -0.37
CA LEU A 118 7.56 6.64 -0.16
C LEU A 118 8.56 6.20 -1.24
N ASN A 119 8.22 5.17 -2.00
CA ASN A 119 9.12 4.52 -2.96
C ASN A 119 8.61 4.70 -4.38
N SER A 120 8.44 5.94 -4.82
CA SER A 120 7.84 6.24 -6.12
C SER A 120 8.58 5.58 -7.30
N SER A 121 9.90 5.42 -7.20
CA SER A 121 10.70 4.77 -8.24
C SER A 121 10.29 3.32 -8.49
N ASP A 122 9.79 2.62 -7.47
CA ASP A 122 9.34 1.23 -7.60
C ASP A 122 8.04 1.10 -8.43
N PHE A 123 7.31 2.21 -8.58
CA PHE A 123 6.01 2.22 -9.26
C PHE A 123 6.00 3.07 -10.54
N ALA A 124 7.07 3.81 -10.82
CA ALA A 124 7.10 4.80 -11.90
C ALA A 124 6.94 4.19 -13.29
N ASP A 125 7.28 2.92 -13.46
CA ASP A 125 7.23 2.21 -14.72
C ASP A 125 5.92 1.44 -14.95
N LEU A 126 4.97 1.53 -14.01
CA LEU A 126 3.71 0.79 -14.13
C LEU A 126 2.68 1.62 -14.91
N PRO A 127 2.14 1.07 -16.02
CA PRO A 127 1.21 1.81 -16.87
C PRO A 127 -0.13 2.05 -16.16
N GLY A 128 -0.69 3.23 -16.34
CA GLY A 128 -2.01 3.59 -15.82
C GLY A 128 -2.07 3.89 -14.33
N LEU A 129 -0.94 3.86 -13.63
CA LEU A 129 -0.89 4.12 -12.20
C LEU A 129 -0.54 5.59 -11.92
N ARG A 130 -1.36 6.24 -11.11
CA ARG A 130 -1.08 7.57 -10.60
C ARG A 130 -0.42 7.45 -9.22
N VAL A 131 0.80 7.98 -9.10
CA VAL A 131 1.60 7.89 -7.88
C VAL A 131 1.69 9.25 -7.19
N LEU A 132 1.49 9.27 -5.88
CA LEU A 132 1.66 10.43 -5.02
C LEU A 132 2.77 10.14 -4.01
N VAL A 133 3.52 11.17 -3.65
CA VAL A 133 4.60 11.06 -2.67
C VAL A 133 4.38 12.12 -1.59
N PRO A 134 4.41 11.75 -0.30
CA PRO A 134 4.38 12.75 0.76
C PRO A 134 5.72 13.49 0.81
N VAL A 135 5.65 14.78 0.98
CA VAL A 135 6.83 15.65 0.98
C VAL A 135 7.22 16.05 2.39
#